data_b31c6efbbb4b2111958233af36814241
#
_entry.id   b31c6efbbb4b2111958233af36814241
#
_cell.length_a   1.000
_cell.length_b   1.000
_cell.length_c   1.000
_cell.angle_alpha   90.00
_cell.angle_beta   90.00
_cell.angle_gamma   90.00
#
_symmetry.space_group_name_H-M   'P 1'
#
loop_
_entity.id
_entity.type
_entity.pdbx_description
1 polymer ?
#
loop_
_entity_poly.entity_id
_entity_poly.type
_entity_poly.pdbx_seq_one_letter_code
_entity_poly.pdbx_strand_id
1 'polypeptide(L)'
;MDKEARIISHFTHALNGDDGALLGDFVYSKDLFIENVHFKREWLSMQGIGAKAVLVNLSDAIAMNATPLYALLGLALPKELENDEIDALCAGILSTCAKHGVSIIGGDTTSADKIIISLTIISKANKKTLFRKKAKIGDFIAFTGSLGLSLKGLKILQNGGKIARNSRFIKPSLRIEFMKKSAKILTSAMDISDGLANDLPKFLGKKGAKISAKLSKNQWLSGEEYELLVAFSPKNKARVQGFAKQTRTKLTIIGQVKNGYLKIPKYRAFKHF
;
A
#
# COMPACT_ATOMS: atom_id res chain seq x y z
N MET A 1 -12.40 18.40 -9.82
CA MET A 1 -11.66 17.16 -10.05
C MET A 1 -10.28 17.41 -9.48
N ASP A 2 -9.73 16.52 -8.64
CA ASP A 2 -8.35 16.70 -8.20
C ASP A 2 -7.37 16.39 -9.34
N LYS A 3 -6.09 16.74 -9.16
CA LYS A 3 -5.08 16.63 -10.24
C LYS A 3 -4.83 15.18 -10.65
N GLU A 4 -4.81 14.25 -9.68
CA GLU A 4 -4.62 12.82 -9.93
C GLU A 4 -5.77 12.27 -10.80
N ALA A 5 -7.01 12.51 -10.40
CA ALA A 5 -8.18 12.07 -11.15
C ALA A 5 -8.21 12.69 -12.57
N ARG A 6 -7.72 13.93 -12.74
CA ARG A 6 -7.59 14.56 -14.06
C ARG A 6 -6.55 13.84 -14.91
N ILE A 7 -5.39 13.54 -14.38
CA ILE A 7 -4.32 12.82 -15.10
C ILE A 7 -4.83 11.44 -15.53
N ILE A 8 -5.40 10.68 -14.60
CA ILE A 8 -5.89 9.32 -14.88
C ILE A 8 -6.98 9.33 -15.95
N SER A 9 -7.82 10.37 -16.01
CA SER A 9 -8.87 10.47 -17.01
C SER A 9 -8.40 10.53 -18.47
N HIS A 10 -7.12 10.88 -18.69
CA HIS A 10 -6.51 10.86 -20.04
C HIS A 10 -6.06 9.45 -20.47
N PHE A 11 -5.88 8.54 -19.53
CA PHE A 11 -5.35 7.19 -19.79
C PHE A 11 -6.39 6.12 -19.48
N THR A 12 -7.47 6.09 -20.29
CA THR A 12 -8.57 5.16 -20.08
C THR A 12 -8.25 3.80 -20.68
N HIS A 13 -8.20 2.77 -19.83
CA HIS A 13 -8.07 1.38 -20.24
C HIS A 13 -8.84 0.49 -19.26
N ALA A 14 -9.34 -0.66 -19.73
CA ALA A 14 -10.13 -1.58 -18.92
C ALA A 14 -9.37 -2.16 -17.72
N LEU A 15 -8.04 -2.18 -17.76
CA LEU A 15 -7.18 -2.66 -16.68
C LEU A 15 -6.83 -1.58 -15.64
N ASN A 16 -7.19 -0.31 -15.88
CA ASN A 16 -6.88 0.78 -14.95
C ASN A 16 -7.86 0.82 -13.78
N GLY A 17 -7.36 1.31 -12.62
CA GLY A 17 -8.17 1.64 -11.45
C GLY A 17 -8.19 0.57 -10.37
N ASP A 18 -7.22 -0.31 -10.37
CA ASP A 18 -6.89 -1.23 -9.28
C ASP A 18 -5.47 -0.97 -8.73
N ASP A 19 -5.00 -1.76 -7.76
CA ASP A 19 -3.64 -1.68 -7.20
C ASP A 19 -2.57 -2.09 -8.23
N GLY A 20 -2.97 -2.83 -9.26
CA GLY A 20 -2.13 -3.22 -10.38
C GLY A 20 -2.98 -3.72 -11.54
N ALA A 21 -2.35 -3.99 -12.66
CA ALA A 21 -2.98 -4.52 -13.87
C ALA A 21 -2.75 -6.03 -13.98
N LEU A 22 -3.82 -6.82 -14.08
CA LEU A 22 -3.75 -8.24 -14.39
C LEU A 22 -3.70 -8.44 -15.91
N LEU A 23 -2.59 -8.91 -16.44
CA LEU A 23 -2.43 -9.24 -17.85
C LEU A 23 -1.92 -10.67 -17.99
N GLY A 24 -2.74 -11.53 -18.58
CA GLY A 24 -2.47 -12.97 -18.60
C GLY A 24 -2.38 -13.52 -17.17
N ASP A 25 -1.27 -14.16 -16.88
CA ASP A 25 -0.97 -14.77 -15.58
C ASP A 25 -0.20 -13.85 -14.63
N PHE A 26 0.02 -12.58 -14.99
CA PHE A 26 0.84 -11.67 -14.22
C PHE A 26 0.08 -10.42 -13.79
N VAL A 27 0.40 -9.96 -12.59
CA VAL A 27 0.00 -8.65 -12.06
C VAL A 27 1.20 -7.73 -12.15
N TYR A 28 0.99 -6.57 -12.75
CA TYR A 28 1.96 -5.47 -12.87
C TYR A 28 1.50 -4.33 -11.99
N SER A 29 2.33 -3.94 -11.03
CA SER A 29 2.10 -2.75 -10.20
C SER A 29 3.30 -1.81 -10.28
N LYS A 30 3.07 -0.51 -10.05
CA LYS A 30 4.09 0.52 -10.17
C LYS A 30 3.82 1.68 -9.25
N ASP A 31 4.83 2.01 -8.45
CA ASP A 31 4.85 3.21 -7.63
C ASP A 31 6.14 4.02 -7.83
N LEU A 32 6.04 5.29 -7.45
CA LEU A 32 7.14 6.22 -7.31
C LEU A 32 7.40 6.48 -5.83
N PHE A 33 8.66 6.47 -5.43
CA PHE A 33 9.09 6.84 -4.09
C PHE A 33 10.10 7.98 -4.17
N ILE A 34 9.67 9.19 -3.77
CA ILE A 34 10.32 10.45 -4.11
C ILE A 34 10.71 11.22 -2.86
N GLU A 35 11.95 11.72 -2.83
CA GLU A 35 12.46 12.61 -1.79
C GLU A 35 11.62 13.89 -1.68
N ASN A 36 11.40 14.33 -0.45
CA ASN A 36 10.55 15.47 -0.08
C ASN A 36 9.03 15.30 -0.37
N VAL A 37 8.62 14.11 -0.87
CA VAL A 37 7.22 13.70 -0.98
C VAL A 37 6.91 12.58 0.01
N HIS A 38 7.67 11.49 -0.06
CA HIS A 38 7.45 10.29 0.75
C HIS A 38 8.47 10.16 1.90
N PHE A 39 9.62 10.81 1.80
CA PHE A 39 10.67 10.78 2.80
C PHE A 39 11.55 12.03 2.71
N LYS A 40 12.36 12.25 3.75
CA LYS A 40 13.51 13.14 3.72
C LYS A 40 14.75 12.35 4.11
N ARG A 41 15.92 12.69 3.55
CA ARG A 41 17.20 12.03 3.87
C ARG A 41 17.55 12.13 5.37
N GLU A 42 17.15 13.19 6.02
CA GLU A 42 17.34 13.39 7.46
C GLU A 42 16.47 12.46 8.34
N TRP A 43 15.40 11.87 7.77
CA TRP A 43 14.47 11.00 8.50
C TRP A 43 14.81 9.53 8.44
N LEU A 44 15.46 9.08 7.35
CA LEU A 44 15.79 7.68 7.10
C LEU A 44 17.25 7.57 6.62
N SER A 45 17.92 6.48 6.98
CA SER A 45 19.19 6.12 6.33
C SER A 45 18.97 5.76 4.87
N MET A 46 20.00 5.89 4.03
CA MET A 46 19.93 5.50 2.61
C MET A 46 19.47 4.05 2.44
N GLN A 47 20.00 3.13 3.24
CA GLN A 47 19.54 1.75 3.29
C GLN A 47 18.03 1.63 3.66
N GLY A 48 17.56 2.44 4.61
CA GLY A 48 16.15 2.51 5.00
C GLY A 48 15.25 3.04 3.89
N ILE A 49 15.70 4.04 3.13
CA ILE A 49 15.01 4.59 1.96
C ILE A 49 14.83 3.50 0.91
N GLY A 50 15.91 2.81 0.53
CA GLY A 50 15.86 1.71 -0.44
C GLY A 50 14.93 0.57 0.02
N ALA A 51 15.03 0.17 1.28
CA ALA A 51 14.17 -0.88 1.83
C ALA A 51 12.68 -0.48 1.84
N LYS A 52 12.35 0.76 2.23
CA LYS A 52 10.96 1.25 2.24
C LYS A 52 10.41 1.34 0.82
N ALA A 53 11.19 1.82 -0.15
CA ALA A 53 10.77 1.89 -1.56
C ALA A 53 10.31 0.54 -2.10
N VAL A 54 11.02 -0.55 -1.77
CA VAL A 54 10.61 -1.90 -2.16
C VAL A 54 9.33 -2.31 -1.44
N LEU A 55 9.24 -2.12 -0.12
CA LEU A 55 8.07 -2.54 0.66
C LEU A 55 6.78 -1.88 0.19
N VAL A 56 6.81 -0.58 -0.12
CA VAL A 56 5.60 0.12 -0.57
C VAL A 56 5.12 -0.42 -1.92
N ASN A 57 6.03 -0.68 -2.84
CA ASN A 57 5.70 -1.25 -4.15
C ASN A 57 5.20 -2.70 -4.09
N LEU A 58 5.66 -3.49 -3.11
CA LEU A 58 5.17 -4.86 -2.91
C LEU A 58 3.75 -4.91 -2.35
N SER A 59 3.31 -3.84 -1.68
CA SER A 59 1.99 -3.75 -1.05
C SER A 59 0.86 -4.00 -2.04
N ASP A 60 0.90 -3.38 -3.20
CA ASP A 60 -0.08 -3.52 -4.28
C ASP A 60 -0.23 -4.96 -4.75
N ALA A 61 0.89 -5.61 -5.06
CA ALA A 61 0.89 -6.99 -5.51
C ALA A 61 0.28 -7.93 -4.46
N ILE A 62 0.60 -7.70 -3.19
CA ILE A 62 0.07 -8.48 -2.08
C ILE A 62 -1.42 -8.21 -1.90
N ALA A 63 -1.89 -6.97 -2.02
CA ALA A 63 -3.29 -6.61 -1.95
C ALA A 63 -4.12 -7.33 -3.03
N MET A 64 -3.55 -7.51 -4.23
CA MET A 64 -4.17 -8.28 -5.31
C MET A 64 -4.02 -9.80 -5.17
N ASN A 65 -3.42 -10.29 -4.09
CA ASN A 65 -3.08 -11.71 -3.90
C ASN A 65 -2.20 -12.25 -5.03
N ALA A 66 -1.18 -11.52 -5.42
CA ALA A 66 -0.15 -11.96 -6.35
C ALA A 66 1.16 -12.24 -5.61
N THR A 67 2.01 -13.07 -6.19
CA THR A 67 3.34 -13.40 -5.67
C THR A 67 4.39 -12.62 -6.45
N PRO A 68 5.03 -11.60 -5.86
CA PRO A 68 6.10 -10.85 -6.51
C PRO A 68 7.24 -11.78 -6.94
N LEU A 69 7.76 -11.57 -8.15
CA LEU A 69 8.86 -12.36 -8.71
C LEU A 69 9.99 -11.49 -9.24
N TYR A 70 9.65 -10.44 -9.96
CA TYR A 70 10.62 -9.59 -10.62
C TYR A 70 10.32 -8.12 -10.41
N ALA A 71 11.36 -7.29 -10.54
CA ALA A 71 11.24 -5.85 -10.54
C ALA A 71 12.05 -5.22 -11.68
N LEU A 72 11.50 -4.13 -12.24
CA LEU A 72 12.24 -3.16 -13.04
C LEU A 72 12.46 -1.93 -12.16
N LEU A 73 13.72 -1.47 -12.05
CA LEU A 73 14.14 -0.40 -11.17
C LEU A 73 14.61 0.81 -11.96
N GLY A 74 13.87 1.91 -11.87
CA GLY A 74 14.35 3.22 -12.32
C GLY A 74 14.88 4.03 -11.14
N LEU A 75 16.08 4.58 -11.30
CA LEU A 75 16.71 5.46 -10.31
C LEU A 75 17.05 6.80 -10.95
N ALA A 76 16.63 7.89 -10.34
CA ALA A 76 17.17 9.21 -10.62
C ALA A 76 17.77 9.76 -9.34
N LEU A 77 19.06 10.11 -9.38
CA LEU A 77 19.86 10.42 -8.20
C LEU A 77 20.53 11.79 -8.34
N PRO A 78 20.66 12.55 -7.24
CA PRO A 78 21.48 13.74 -7.20
C PRO A 78 22.94 13.44 -7.56
N LYS A 79 23.55 14.32 -8.36
CA LYS A 79 24.96 14.14 -8.78
C LYS A 79 25.95 14.21 -7.62
N GLU A 80 25.58 14.89 -6.54
CA GLU A 80 26.37 15.07 -5.34
C GLU A 80 26.29 13.91 -4.35
N LEU A 81 25.51 12.85 -4.64
CA LEU A 81 25.51 11.66 -3.76
C LEU A 81 26.86 10.94 -3.82
N GLU A 82 27.39 10.68 -2.65
CA GLU A 82 28.61 9.90 -2.51
C GLU A 82 28.39 8.41 -2.82
N ASN A 83 29.44 7.73 -3.24
CA ASN A 83 29.36 6.30 -3.59
C ASN A 83 28.85 5.44 -2.43
N ASP A 84 29.28 5.70 -1.19
CA ASP A 84 28.82 4.99 0.00
C ASP A 84 27.31 5.16 0.25
N GLU A 85 26.75 6.33 -0.09
CA GLU A 85 25.32 6.58 0.00
C GLU A 85 24.54 5.78 -1.05
N ILE A 86 25.07 5.74 -2.27
CA ILE A 86 24.51 4.94 -3.37
C ILE A 86 24.55 3.46 -3.02
N ASP A 87 25.68 2.96 -2.53
CA ASP A 87 25.85 1.57 -2.11
C ASP A 87 24.88 1.19 -0.99
N ALA A 88 24.72 2.07 0.00
CA ALA A 88 23.76 1.87 1.09
C ALA A 88 22.29 1.84 0.58
N LEU A 89 21.93 2.71 -0.36
CA LEU A 89 20.62 2.72 -1.00
C LEU A 89 20.36 1.40 -1.74
N CYS A 90 21.31 0.99 -2.57
CA CYS A 90 21.25 -0.26 -3.33
C CYS A 90 21.19 -1.49 -2.41
N ALA A 91 21.98 -1.51 -1.33
CA ALA A 91 21.95 -2.59 -0.35
C ALA A 91 20.56 -2.71 0.31
N GLY A 92 19.90 -1.59 0.61
CA GLY A 92 18.53 -1.56 1.13
C GLY A 92 17.51 -2.17 0.15
N ILE A 93 17.61 -1.79 -1.12
CA ILE A 93 16.77 -2.33 -2.19
C ILE A 93 17.01 -3.84 -2.35
N LEU A 94 18.26 -4.24 -2.57
CA LEU A 94 18.63 -5.63 -2.85
C LEU A 94 18.27 -6.57 -1.70
N SER A 95 18.62 -6.21 -0.46
CA SER A 95 18.31 -7.05 0.71
C SER A 95 16.81 -7.21 0.92
N THR A 96 16.01 -6.18 0.63
CA THR A 96 14.57 -6.26 0.76
C THR A 96 13.95 -7.07 -0.37
N CYS A 97 14.40 -6.89 -1.61
CA CYS A 97 14.01 -7.73 -2.74
C CYS A 97 14.30 -9.21 -2.47
N ALA A 98 15.53 -9.53 -2.08
CA ALA A 98 15.94 -10.90 -1.77
C ALA A 98 15.09 -11.53 -0.67
N LYS A 99 14.80 -10.77 0.41
CA LYS A 99 13.92 -11.22 1.50
C LYS A 99 12.52 -11.61 1.02
N HIS A 100 12.02 -10.97 -0.01
CA HIS A 100 10.68 -11.20 -0.57
C HIS A 100 10.70 -12.07 -1.84
N GLY A 101 11.86 -12.63 -2.22
CA GLY A 101 12.00 -13.49 -3.38
C GLY A 101 11.86 -12.75 -4.72
N VAL A 102 12.20 -11.45 -4.75
CA VAL A 102 12.11 -10.60 -5.94
C VAL A 102 13.49 -10.43 -6.55
N SER A 103 13.61 -10.65 -7.86
CA SER A 103 14.82 -10.38 -8.64
C SER A 103 14.67 -9.10 -9.45
N ILE A 104 15.65 -8.20 -9.36
CA ILE A 104 15.72 -7.03 -10.25
C ILE A 104 16.27 -7.51 -11.59
N ILE A 105 15.49 -7.34 -12.66
CA ILE A 105 15.80 -7.88 -14.00
C ILE A 105 16.12 -6.79 -15.04
N GLY A 106 16.10 -5.53 -14.63
CA GLY A 106 16.43 -4.40 -15.49
C GLY A 106 15.98 -3.08 -14.88
N GLY A 107 16.16 -2.03 -15.64
CA GLY A 107 15.80 -0.68 -15.22
C GLY A 107 16.60 0.38 -15.97
N ASP A 108 16.60 1.58 -15.42
CA ASP A 108 17.33 2.73 -15.97
C ASP A 108 17.84 3.61 -14.84
N THR A 109 18.92 4.34 -15.10
CA THR A 109 19.53 5.24 -14.12
C THR A 109 19.88 6.57 -14.76
N THR A 110 19.48 7.67 -14.11
CA THR A 110 19.76 9.02 -14.58
C THR A 110 20.03 9.97 -13.40
N SER A 111 20.37 11.21 -13.69
CA SER A 111 20.53 12.24 -12.66
C SER A 111 19.25 13.06 -12.47
N ALA A 112 19.03 13.55 -11.24
CA ALA A 112 17.96 14.50 -10.88
C ALA A 112 18.38 15.30 -9.64
N ASP A 113 17.61 16.34 -9.30
CA ASP A 113 17.86 17.15 -8.08
C ASP A 113 17.43 16.46 -6.78
N LYS A 114 16.78 15.31 -6.90
CA LYS A 114 16.21 14.54 -5.77
C LYS A 114 16.32 13.06 -6.04
N ILE A 115 16.36 12.28 -4.97
CA ILE A 115 16.25 10.82 -5.09
C ILE A 115 14.83 10.46 -5.55
N ILE A 116 14.74 9.82 -6.70
CA ILE A 116 13.50 9.27 -7.26
C ILE A 116 13.73 7.79 -7.51
N ILE A 117 12.92 6.96 -6.85
CA ILE A 117 12.93 5.51 -7.02
C ILE A 117 11.62 5.11 -7.67
N SER A 118 11.70 4.48 -8.82
CA SER A 118 10.57 3.99 -9.60
C SER A 118 10.67 2.48 -9.69
N LEU A 119 9.73 1.76 -9.10
CA LEU A 119 9.68 0.31 -9.18
C LEU A 119 8.45 -0.15 -9.94
N THR A 120 8.67 -1.07 -10.87
CA THR A 120 7.58 -1.85 -11.47
C THR A 120 7.74 -3.28 -10.97
N ILE A 121 6.75 -3.79 -10.25
CA ILE A 121 6.74 -5.15 -9.73
C ILE A 121 5.95 -6.04 -10.69
N ILE A 122 6.56 -7.15 -11.08
CA ILE A 122 5.98 -8.19 -11.93
C ILE A 122 5.73 -9.40 -11.03
N SER A 123 4.45 -9.72 -10.83
CA SER A 123 4.02 -10.72 -9.86
C SER A 123 3.19 -11.81 -10.54
N LYS A 124 3.41 -13.07 -10.18
CA LYS A 124 2.55 -14.17 -10.63
C LYS A 124 1.20 -14.08 -9.94
N ALA A 125 0.13 -14.03 -10.71
CA ALA A 125 -1.22 -14.09 -10.19
C ALA A 125 -1.46 -15.46 -9.52
N ASN A 126 -2.00 -15.44 -8.30
CA ASN A 126 -2.42 -16.68 -7.62
C ASN A 126 -3.82 -17.09 -8.12
N LYS A 127 -4.28 -18.30 -7.70
CA LYS A 127 -5.57 -18.89 -8.14
C LYS A 127 -6.78 -17.92 -8.06
N LYS A 128 -6.71 -16.92 -7.21
CA LYS A 128 -7.74 -15.88 -7.08
C LYS A 128 -7.09 -14.53 -6.92
N THR A 129 -7.07 -13.74 -7.98
CA THR A 129 -6.72 -12.32 -7.91
C THR A 129 -7.86 -11.55 -7.25
N LEU A 130 -7.51 -10.63 -6.38
CA LEU A 130 -8.45 -9.73 -5.70
C LEU A 130 -8.35 -8.34 -6.32
N PHE A 131 -9.48 -7.66 -6.37
CA PHE A 131 -9.63 -6.35 -6.98
C PHE A 131 -10.38 -5.41 -6.05
N ARG A 132 -10.17 -4.11 -6.22
CA ARG A 132 -11.04 -3.05 -5.68
C ARG A 132 -12.46 -3.22 -6.24
N LYS A 133 -13.45 -2.58 -5.64
CA LYS A 133 -14.84 -2.45 -6.13
C LYS A 133 -15.62 -3.77 -6.30
N LYS A 134 -15.02 -4.92 -5.92
CA LYS A 134 -15.69 -6.24 -6.03
C LYS A 134 -16.45 -6.64 -4.75
N ALA A 135 -16.39 -5.84 -3.69
CA ALA A 135 -17.19 -6.05 -2.48
C ALA A 135 -18.69 -6.08 -2.81
N LYS A 136 -19.42 -6.99 -2.19
CA LYS A 136 -20.86 -7.18 -2.40
C LYS A 136 -21.66 -6.50 -1.30
N ILE A 137 -22.90 -6.12 -1.60
CA ILE A 137 -23.84 -5.60 -0.59
C ILE A 137 -23.97 -6.64 0.52
N GLY A 138 -23.86 -6.19 1.79
CA GLY A 138 -23.89 -7.07 2.96
C GLY A 138 -22.53 -7.59 3.40
N ASP A 139 -21.48 -7.49 2.58
CA ASP A 139 -20.14 -7.88 3.00
C ASP A 139 -19.66 -7.03 4.17
N PHE A 140 -18.94 -7.64 5.11
CA PHE A 140 -18.16 -6.91 6.09
C PHE A 140 -16.97 -6.23 5.43
N ILE A 141 -16.64 -5.05 5.94
CA ILE A 141 -15.44 -4.30 5.60
C ILE A 141 -14.52 -4.34 6.80
N ALA A 142 -13.25 -4.67 6.59
CA ALA A 142 -12.26 -4.72 7.65
C ALA A 142 -10.90 -4.24 7.15
N PHE A 143 -10.05 -3.81 8.06
CA PHE A 143 -8.63 -3.59 7.77
C PHE A 143 -7.75 -4.44 8.69
N THR A 144 -6.55 -4.72 8.20
CA THR A 144 -5.51 -5.42 8.96
C THR A 144 -4.68 -4.44 9.80
N GLY A 145 -4.00 -4.93 10.82
CA GLY A 145 -3.06 -4.17 11.64
C GLY A 145 -3.69 -3.04 12.44
N SER A 146 -2.97 -1.94 12.55
CA SER A 146 -3.38 -0.74 13.28
C SER A 146 -3.08 0.49 12.46
N LEU A 147 -4.10 1.27 12.13
CA LEU A 147 -3.97 2.53 11.41
C LEU A 147 -3.63 3.68 12.36
N GLY A 148 -2.98 4.72 11.83
CA GLY A 148 -2.58 5.92 12.56
C GLY A 148 -1.12 5.90 13.04
N LEU A 149 -0.41 4.78 12.86
CA LEU A 149 0.97 4.63 13.33
C LEU A 149 1.99 5.29 12.38
N SER A 150 1.76 5.26 11.07
CA SER A 150 2.58 5.96 10.10
C SER A 150 2.50 7.48 10.31
N LEU A 151 1.29 8.02 10.40
CA LEU A 151 1.07 9.44 10.69
C LEU A 151 1.68 9.89 12.02
N LYS A 152 1.61 9.03 13.06
CA LYS A 152 2.28 9.30 14.35
C LYS A 152 3.78 9.44 14.17
N GLY A 153 4.40 8.51 13.44
CA GLY A 153 5.83 8.55 13.13
C GLY A 153 6.20 9.82 12.35
N LEU A 154 5.45 10.12 11.30
CA LEU A 154 5.64 11.32 10.48
C LEU A 154 5.59 12.61 11.33
N LYS A 155 4.59 12.76 12.20
CA LYS A 155 4.47 13.94 13.08
C LYS A 155 5.65 14.10 14.03
N ILE A 156 6.18 12.99 14.57
CA ILE A 156 7.36 13.04 15.44
C ILE A 156 8.56 13.55 14.64
N LEU A 157 8.79 13.03 13.44
CA LEU A 157 9.89 13.45 12.56
C LEU A 157 9.76 14.92 12.11
N GLN A 158 8.56 15.36 11.74
CA GLN A 158 8.28 16.74 11.35
C GLN A 158 8.55 17.75 12.50
N ASN A 159 8.41 17.30 13.76
CA ASN A 159 8.73 18.09 14.94
C ASN A 159 10.18 17.90 15.43
N GLY A 160 11.08 17.38 14.59
CA GLY A 160 12.50 17.17 14.92
C GLY A 160 12.78 16.02 15.87
N GLY A 161 11.78 15.17 16.18
CA GLY A 161 11.95 14.01 17.04
C GLY A 161 12.53 12.80 16.27
N LYS A 162 12.87 11.76 17.02
CA LYS A 162 13.38 10.48 16.48
C LYS A 162 12.35 9.37 16.66
N ILE A 163 12.29 8.46 15.71
CA ILE A 163 11.44 7.27 15.75
C ILE A 163 12.28 5.99 15.69
N ALA A 164 11.73 4.91 16.23
CA ALA A 164 12.39 3.61 16.18
C ALA A 164 12.50 3.09 14.73
N ARG A 165 13.62 2.42 14.42
CA ARG A 165 13.89 1.84 13.09
C ARG A 165 12.80 0.87 12.60
N ASN A 166 12.03 0.27 13.50
CA ASN A 166 10.91 -0.61 13.20
C ASN A 166 9.54 0.09 13.26
N SER A 167 9.51 1.43 13.32
CA SER A 167 8.25 2.18 13.26
C SER A 167 7.53 1.93 11.94
N ARG A 168 6.21 2.03 11.94
CA ARG A 168 5.38 1.82 10.74
C ARG A 168 5.70 2.79 9.61
N PHE A 169 6.07 4.02 9.94
CA PHE A 169 6.49 4.99 8.96
C PHE A 169 7.74 4.56 8.19
N ILE A 170 8.72 3.92 8.87
CA ILE A 170 9.95 3.44 8.23
C ILE A 170 9.75 2.07 7.59
N LYS A 171 9.07 1.17 8.31
CA LYS A 171 8.94 -0.25 7.92
C LYS A 171 7.48 -0.68 7.92
N PRO A 172 6.78 -0.48 6.81
CA PRO A 172 5.45 -1.03 6.61
C PRO A 172 5.42 -2.54 6.83
N SER A 173 4.28 -3.07 7.30
CA SER A 173 4.11 -4.51 7.48
C SER A 173 3.24 -5.07 6.38
N LEU A 174 3.85 -5.81 5.49
CA LEU A 174 3.13 -6.54 4.47
C LEU A 174 2.39 -7.75 5.08
N ARG A 175 1.13 -7.96 4.72
CA ARG A 175 0.27 -9.00 5.27
C ARG A 175 0.20 -10.25 4.39
N ILE A 176 1.36 -10.71 3.93
CA ILE A 176 1.51 -11.80 2.97
C ILE A 176 0.80 -13.06 3.45
N GLU A 177 1.10 -13.52 4.67
CA GLU A 177 0.56 -14.77 5.19
C GLU A 177 -0.96 -14.70 5.45
N PHE A 178 -1.45 -13.52 5.90
CA PHE A 178 -2.89 -13.29 6.03
C PHE A 178 -3.57 -13.37 4.66
N MET A 179 -3.01 -12.70 3.65
CA MET A 179 -3.56 -12.71 2.29
C MET A 179 -3.57 -14.12 1.71
N LYS A 180 -2.46 -14.87 1.77
CA LYS A 180 -2.37 -16.25 1.27
C LYS A 180 -3.47 -17.15 1.87
N LYS A 181 -3.73 -17.05 3.18
CA LYS A 181 -4.75 -17.86 3.86
C LYS A 181 -6.17 -17.42 3.54
N SER A 182 -6.41 -16.11 3.44
CA SER A 182 -7.76 -15.52 3.39
C SER A 182 -8.28 -15.26 1.98
N ALA A 183 -7.44 -15.11 0.97
CA ALA A 183 -7.82 -14.68 -0.38
C ALA A 183 -9.00 -15.44 -0.99
N LYS A 184 -9.06 -16.78 -0.81
CA LYS A 184 -10.14 -17.60 -1.34
C LYS A 184 -11.54 -17.18 -0.86
N ILE A 185 -11.63 -16.61 0.34
CA ILE A 185 -12.90 -16.24 0.99
C ILE A 185 -13.13 -14.73 1.08
N LEU A 186 -12.16 -13.91 0.67
CA LEU A 186 -12.34 -12.48 0.50
C LEU A 186 -13.08 -12.19 -0.82
N THR A 187 -13.84 -11.12 -0.87
CA THR A 187 -14.58 -10.66 -2.07
C THR A 187 -13.87 -9.50 -2.75
N SER A 188 -13.12 -8.70 -2.00
CA SER A 188 -12.39 -7.53 -2.47
C SER A 188 -11.21 -7.28 -1.55
N ALA A 189 -10.14 -6.71 -2.08
CA ALA A 189 -9.01 -6.22 -1.32
C ALA A 189 -8.35 -5.04 -2.01
N MET A 190 -7.66 -4.19 -1.24
CA MET A 190 -6.70 -3.18 -1.65
C MET A 190 -5.77 -2.87 -0.49
N ASP A 191 -4.67 -2.20 -0.70
CA ASP A 191 -3.86 -1.64 0.37
C ASP A 191 -4.38 -0.27 0.83
N ILE A 192 -3.90 0.22 1.97
CA ILE A 192 -4.22 1.55 2.51
C ILE A 192 -2.97 2.41 2.39
N SER A 193 -2.87 3.18 1.32
CA SER A 193 -1.75 4.07 1.00
C SER A 193 -2.07 5.54 1.23
N ASP A 194 -3.27 6.00 0.85
CA ASP A 194 -3.72 7.40 0.96
C ASP A 194 -4.50 7.70 2.26
N GLY A 195 -4.68 6.67 3.08
CA GLY A 195 -5.48 6.71 4.28
C GLY A 195 -6.93 6.31 4.07
N LEU A 196 -7.52 5.72 5.12
CA LEU A 196 -8.83 5.09 5.04
C LEU A 196 -9.93 6.02 4.51
N ALA A 197 -9.85 7.32 4.78
CA ALA A 197 -10.82 8.31 4.30
C ALA A 197 -10.79 8.46 2.76
N ASN A 198 -9.62 8.31 2.14
CA ASN A 198 -9.46 8.37 0.67
C ASN A 198 -9.65 6.99 0.03
N ASP A 199 -9.16 5.94 0.67
CA ASP A 199 -9.10 4.61 0.08
C ASP A 199 -10.44 3.86 0.16
N LEU A 200 -11.22 4.08 1.22
CA LEU A 200 -12.52 3.43 1.36
C LEU A 200 -13.51 3.78 0.22
N PRO A 201 -13.62 5.04 -0.25
CA PRO A 201 -14.40 5.36 -1.46
C PRO A 201 -13.87 4.66 -2.72
N LYS A 202 -12.54 4.62 -2.92
CA LYS A 202 -11.90 3.92 -4.05
C LYS A 202 -12.22 2.42 -4.01
N PHE A 203 -12.16 1.83 -2.82
CA PHE A 203 -12.47 0.42 -2.56
C PHE A 203 -13.93 0.04 -2.84
N LEU A 204 -14.86 0.91 -2.48
CA LEU A 204 -16.30 0.65 -2.64
C LEU A 204 -16.83 0.99 -4.02
N GLY A 205 -16.21 1.93 -4.74
CA GLY A 205 -16.70 2.46 -6.00
C GLY A 205 -18.05 3.18 -5.82
N LYS A 206 -19.09 2.73 -6.52
CA LYS A 206 -20.44 3.30 -6.45
C LYS A 206 -21.27 2.84 -5.23
N LYS A 207 -20.71 1.95 -4.39
CA LYS A 207 -21.40 1.42 -3.21
C LYS A 207 -21.15 2.29 -2.00
N GLY A 208 -22.08 2.29 -1.05
CA GLY A 208 -21.90 2.91 0.25
C GLY A 208 -21.47 1.89 1.33
N ALA A 209 -21.36 2.37 2.54
CA ALA A 209 -21.15 1.52 3.70
C ALA A 209 -21.82 2.11 4.95
N LYS A 210 -22.29 1.23 5.83
CA LYS A 210 -22.64 1.57 7.20
C LYS A 210 -21.42 1.30 8.09
N ILE A 211 -20.74 2.36 8.49
CA ILE A 211 -19.61 2.29 9.42
C ILE A 211 -20.15 2.15 10.85
N SER A 212 -19.69 1.16 11.59
CA SER A 212 -20.07 0.88 12.96
C SER A 212 -18.92 1.03 13.96
N ALA A 213 -17.67 0.97 13.49
CA ALA A 213 -16.51 1.15 14.36
C ALA A 213 -16.27 2.63 14.68
N LYS A 214 -15.92 2.91 15.93
CA LYS A 214 -15.43 4.23 16.34
C LYS A 214 -13.93 4.30 16.01
N LEU A 215 -13.57 5.03 14.97
CA LEU A 215 -12.19 5.26 14.56
C LEU A 215 -11.77 6.68 14.91
N SER A 216 -10.54 6.83 15.40
CA SER A 216 -9.96 8.13 15.67
C SER A 216 -9.66 8.91 14.38
N LYS A 217 -9.50 10.22 14.47
CA LYS A 217 -9.09 11.06 13.34
C LYS A 217 -7.80 10.55 12.68
N ASN A 218 -6.81 10.14 13.47
CA ASN A 218 -5.55 9.62 12.93
C ASN A 218 -5.75 8.31 12.16
N GLN A 219 -6.65 7.42 12.58
CA GLN A 219 -6.94 6.19 11.84
C GLN A 219 -7.63 6.45 10.50
N TRP A 220 -8.41 7.51 10.39
CA TRP A 220 -9.03 7.91 9.13
C TRP A 220 -8.04 8.55 8.16
N LEU A 221 -7.09 9.33 8.67
CA LEU A 221 -6.25 10.21 7.86
C LEU A 221 -4.83 9.70 7.61
N SER A 222 -4.41 8.63 8.30
CA SER A 222 -3.04 8.13 8.16
C SER A 222 -2.85 7.46 6.81
N GLY A 223 -2.09 8.11 5.95
CA GLY A 223 -1.53 7.50 4.74
C GLY A 223 -0.29 6.66 5.05
N GLU A 224 0.23 6.01 4.03
CA GLU A 224 1.44 5.16 4.08
C GLU A 224 1.37 4.06 5.18
N GLU A 225 0.20 3.51 5.43
CA GLU A 225 0.04 2.41 6.38
C GLU A 225 0.34 1.05 5.75
N TYR A 226 0.02 0.88 4.46
CA TYR A 226 0.22 -0.35 3.68
C TYR A 226 -0.37 -1.59 4.36
N GLU A 227 -1.44 -1.37 5.14
CA GLU A 227 -2.30 -2.42 5.67
C GLU A 227 -3.38 -2.76 4.64
N LEU A 228 -3.95 -3.95 4.72
CA LEU A 228 -4.97 -4.38 3.77
C LEU A 228 -6.36 -3.88 4.20
N LEU A 229 -7.10 -3.30 3.26
CA LEU A 229 -8.54 -3.08 3.32
C LEU A 229 -9.21 -4.23 2.59
N VAL A 230 -10.08 -4.97 3.26
CA VAL A 230 -10.68 -6.20 2.73
C VAL A 230 -12.19 -6.23 2.92
N ALA A 231 -12.87 -6.94 2.02
CA ALA A 231 -14.29 -7.27 2.20
C ALA A 231 -14.51 -8.79 2.14
N PHE A 232 -15.50 -9.26 2.87
CA PHE A 232 -15.87 -10.67 2.91
C PHE A 232 -17.31 -10.88 3.37
N SER A 233 -17.92 -11.96 2.90
CA SER A 233 -19.29 -12.33 3.29
C SER A 233 -19.39 -12.58 4.82
N PRO A 234 -20.49 -12.18 5.48
CA PRO A 234 -20.76 -12.49 6.88
C PRO A 234 -20.57 -13.97 7.25
N LYS A 235 -20.91 -14.88 6.34
CA LYS A 235 -20.70 -16.32 6.50
C LYS A 235 -19.25 -16.72 6.75
N ASN A 236 -18.31 -15.91 6.27
CA ASN A 236 -16.87 -16.17 6.40
C ASN A 236 -16.23 -15.45 7.61
N LYS A 237 -17.00 -14.72 8.43
CA LYS A 237 -16.45 -13.90 9.54
C LYS A 237 -15.52 -14.70 10.46
N ALA A 238 -16.00 -15.82 10.99
CA ALA A 238 -15.21 -16.65 11.91
C ALA A 238 -13.91 -17.18 11.24
N ARG A 239 -14.00 -17.60 9.98
CA ARG A 239 -12.84 -18.09 9.23
C ARG A 239 -11.79 -17.01 8.98
N VAL A 240 -12.21 -15.81 8.56
CA VAL A 240 -11.28 -14.67 8.33
C VAL A 240 -10.63 -14.26 9.66
N GLN A 241 -11.39 -14.18 10.74
CA GLN A 241 -10.84 -13.91 12.08
C GLN A 241 -9.88 -15.02 12.56
N GLY A 242 -10.19 -16.28 12.26
CA GLY A 242 -9.31 -17.41 12.53
C GLY A 242 -7.97 -17.31 11.79
N PHE A 243 -7.99 -16.96 10.48
CA PHE A 243 -6.78 -16.72 9.70
C PHE A 243 -5.97 -15.53 10.21
N ALA A 244 -6.65 -14.45 10.60
CA ALA A 244 -6.00 -13.30 11.22
C ALA A 244 -5.26 -13.68 12.50
N LYS A 245 -5.90 -14.49 13.39
CA LYS A 245 -5.28 -15.00 14.61
C LYS A 245 -4.07 -15.89 14.30
N GLN A 246 -4.21 -16.86 13.37
CA GLN A 246 -3.12 -17.76 12.95
C GLN A 246 -1.91 -17.03 12.41
N THR A 247 -2.11 -15.90 11.74
CA THR A 247 -1.03 -15.09 11.14
C THR A 247 -0.59 -13.92 12.04
N ARG A 248 -1.04 -13.89 13.28
CA ARG A 248 -0.78 -12.79 14.24
C ARG A 248 -1.08 -11.42 13.64
N THR A 249 -2.12 -11.36 12.82
CA THR A 249 -2.57 -10.13 12.17
C THR A 249 -3.81 -9.62 12.89
N LYS A 250 -3.72 -8.41 13.46
CA LYS A 250 -4.93 -7.75 13.99
C LYS A 250 -5.88 -7.50 12.82
N LEU A 251 -7.18 -7.78 13.02
CA LEU A 251 -8.22 -7.52 12.05
C LEU A 251 -9.32 -6.69 12.69
N THR A 252 -9.61 -5.54 12.14
CA THR A 252 -10.65 -4.63 12.64
C THR A 252 -11.78 -4.54 11.63
N ILE A 253 -12.95 -5.10 11.97
CA ILE A 253 -14.17 -4.94 11.17
C ILE A 253 -14.72 -3.55 11.44
N ILE A 254 -14.90 -2.74 10.39
CA ILE A 254 -15.32 -1.34 10.51
C ILE A 254 -16.77 -1.09 10.12
N GLY A 255 -17.40 -2.01 9.41
CA GLY A 255 -18.78 -1.84 8.97
C GLY A 255 -19.20 -2.88 7.94
N GLN A 256 -20.25 -2.54 7.22
CA GLN A 256 -20.83 -3.37 6.15
C GLN A 256 -21.10 -2.55 4.88
N VAL A 257 -20.89 -3.18 3.73
CA VAL A 257 -21.22 -2.62 2.42
C VAL A 257 -22.75 -2.51 2.30
N LYS A 258 -23.21 -1.35 1.85
CA LYS A 258 -24.63 -1.04 1.65
C LYS A 258 -24.88 -0.38 0.27
N ASN A 259 -26.12 -0.33 -0.13
CA ASN A 259 -26.54 0.58 -1.19
C ASN A 259 -26.51 2.02 -0.69
N GLY A 260 -26.32 2.98 -1.60
CA GLY A 260 -26.36 4.40 -1.29
C GLY A 260 -24.98 5.01 -1.03
N TYR A 261 -24.98 6.16 -0.39
CA TYR A 261 -23.76 6.97 -0.20
C TYR A 261 -22.96 6.54 1.02
N LEU A 262 -21.64 6.62 0.87
CA LEU A 262 -20.70 6.49 1.97
C LEU A 262 -20.65 7.79 2.78
N LYS A 263 -21.02 7.72 4.07
CA LYS A 263 -20.80 8.82 5.01
C LYS A 263 -19.46 8.57 5.72
N ILE A 264 -18.45 9.34 5.33
CA ILE A 264 -17.16 9.41 6.04
C ILE A 264 -17.05 10.75 6.76
N PRO A 265 -16.30 10.81 7.87
CA PRO A 265 -16.03 12.08 8.52
C PRO A 265 -15.36 13.04 7.55
N LYS A 266 -15.83 14.30 7.51
CA LYS A 266 -15.23 15.36 6.69
C LYS A 266 -13.91 15.83 7.34
N TYR A 267 -12.85 15.10 7.08
CA TYR A 267 -11.49 15.53 7.41
C TYR A 267 -10.81 16.03 6.13
N ARG A 268 -9.92 17.03 6.26
CA ARG A 268 -8.95 17.31 5.19
C ARG A 268 -8.00 16.09 5.13
N ALA A 269 -8.21 15.25 4.16
CA ALA A 269 -7.33 14.11 3.90
C ALA A 269 -5.99 14.59 3.34
N PHE A 270 -4.95 13.79 3.52
CA PHE A 270 -3.67 13.99 2.87
C PHE A 270 -3.87 13.95 1.35
N LYS A 271 -3.19 14.84 0.63
CA LYS A 271 -3.17 14.86 -0.83
C LYS A 271 -1.72 14.99 -1.27
N HIS A 272 -1.35 14.22 -2.28
CA HIS A 272 -0.04 14.32 -2.92
C HIS A 272 0.10 15.60 -3.77
N PHE A 273 -1.02 16.26 -4.09
CA PHE A 273 -1.10 17.49 -4.90
C PHE A 273 -1.88 18.59 -4.21
#